data_4ea58555c0572c87a779f00a0c1c1d65
#
_entry.id   4ea58555c0572c87a779f00a0c1c1d65
#
_cell.length_a   1.000
_cell.length_b   1.000
_cell.length_c   1.000
_cell.angle_alpha   90.00
_cell.angle_beta   90.00
_cell.angle_gamma   90.00
#
_symmetry.space_group_name_H-M   'P 1'
#
loop_
_entity.id
_entity.type
_entity.pdbx_description
1 polymer ?
#
loop_
_entity_poly.entity_id
_entity_poly.type
_entity_poly.pdbx_seq_one_letter_code
_entity_poly.pdbx_strand_id
1 'polypeptide(L)'
;MNTPALLVQLRTEIEQFGQLADATLPDSSRKPVPACEGMVLGELVRHVGSVHRVASQWVREGRRPTTWATAPEAGDNLAAWARRGGADLLETLTRRHPAQQCSTWSATDRTVGFWIRRMAHETAMHRVDACQAVDAPWSVNPQLATDGVAEALELWLGTRLGSQVGGSGRAVRLVASAGLGTKVVDWTVRPLMTLVEFGGDPAGADVTVTGAPAALWAWTWGRSDKDHPVNVVGDKGAADELRELLGRAQL
;
A
#
# COMPACT_ATOMS: atom_id res chain seq x y z
N MET A 1 -6.28 -10.92 4.39
CA MET A 1 -7.63 -11.11 3.76
C MET A 1 -7.62 -12.28 2.79
N ASN A 2 -8.80 -12.86 2.44
CA ASN A 2 -8.86 -13.81 1.32
C ASN A 2 -8.99 -13.06 -0.02
N THR A 3 -8.65 -13.71 -1.12
CA THR A 3 -8.60 -13.09 -2.45
C THR A 3 -9.95 -12.54 -2.95
N PRO A 4 -11.11 -13.20 -2.74
CA PRO A 4 -12.40 -12.62 -3.10
C PRO A 4 -12.69 -11.30 -2.37
N ALA A 5 -12.36 -11.21 -1.09
CA ALA A 5 -12.52 -9.98 -0.32
C ALA A 5 -11.57 -8.88 -0.81
N LEU A 6 -10.33 -9.23 -1.20
CA LEU A 6 -9.38 -8.28 -1.79
C LEU A 6 -9.88 -7.74 -3.15
N LEU A 7 -10.52 -8.57 -3.99
CA LEU A 7 -11.13 -8.11 -5.25
C LEU A 7 -12.28 -7.12 -5.01
N VAL A 8 -13.10 -7.36 -3.98
CA VAL A 8 -14.17 -6.42 -3.59
C VAL A 8 -13.55 -5.09 -3.15
N GLN A 9 -12.50 -5.14 -2.32
CA GLN A 9 -11.82 -3.91 -1.88
C GLN A 9 -11.15 -3.18 -3.05
N LEU A 10 -10.45 -3.88 -3.93
CA LEU A 10 -9.84 -3.28 -5.12
C LEU A 10 -10.88 -2.54 -5.97
N ARG A 11 -12.07 -3.13 -6.19
CA ARG A 11 -13.16 -2.47 -6.90
C ARG A 11 -13.56 -1.16 -6.21
N THR A 12 -13.79 -1.22 -4.90
CA THR A 12 -14.18 -0.05 -4.10
C THR A 12 -13.11 1.05 -4.17
N GLU A 13 -11.84 0.68 -4.05
CA GLU A 13 -10.73 1.64 -4.09
C GLU A 13 -10.58 2.29 -5.47
N ILE A 14 -10.73 1.51 -6.57
CA ILE A 14 -10.73 2.04 -7.95
C ILE A 14 -11.89 3.03 -8.16
N GLU A 15 -13.09 2.68 -7.70
CA GLU A 15 -14.26 3.54 -7.82
C GLU A 15 -14.08 4.85 -7.06
N GLN A 16 -13.65 4.79 -5.80
CA GLN A 16 -13.43 5.98 -4.97
C GLN A 16 -12.28 6.86 -5.49
N PHE A 17 -11.18 6.26 -5.94
CA PHE A 17 -10.09 6.99 -6.57
C PHE A 17 -10.54 7.70 -7.85
N GLY A 18 -11.32 7.02 -8.69
CA GLY A 18 -11.88 7.60 -9.91
C GLY A 18 -12.83 8.77 -9.63
N GLN A 19 -13.71 8.62 -8.63
CA GLN A 19 -14.62 9.70 -8.20
C GLN A 19 -13.84 10.92 -7.69
N LEU A 20 -12.79 10.71 -6.89
CA LEU A 20 -11.94 11.79 -6.40
C LEU A 20 -11.24 12.51 -7.56
N ALA A 21 -10.67 11.76 -8.50
CA ALA A 21 -10.00 12.33 -9.67
C ALA A 21 -10.98 13.16 -10.55
N ASP A 22 -12.20 12.67 -10.77
CA ASP A 22 -13.23 13.42 -11.51
C ASP A 22 -13.64 14.71 -10.80
N ALA A 23 -13.75 14.68 -9.47
CA ALA A 23 -14.18 15.83 -8.67
C ALA A 23 -13.09 16.90 -8.52
N THR A 24 -11.80 16.54 -8.67
CA THR A 24 -10.69 17.42 -8.36
C THR A 24 -9.87 17.89 -9.58
N LEU A 25 -9.90 17.14 -10.68
CA LEU A 25 -9.17 17.52 -11.89
C LEU A 25 -10.06 18.24 -12.92
N PRO A 26 -9.48 19.19 -13.67
CA PRO A 26 -8.07 19.60 -13.69
C PRO A 26 -7.66 20.60 -12.60
N ASP A 27 -8.59 21.21 -11.89
CA ASP A 27 -8.37 22.40 -11.05
C ASP A 27 -7.32 22.20 -9.95
N SER A 28 -7.29 21.01 -9.33
CA SER A 28 -6.33 20.65 -8.29
C SER A 28 -5.09 19.91 -8.80
N SER A 29 -4.89 19.80 -10.11
CA SER A 29 -3.81 18.98 -10.70
C SER A 29 -2.39 19.31 -10.22
N ARG A 30 -2.16 20.57 -9.79
CA ARG A 30 -0.86 21.06 -9.30
C ARG A 30 -0.71 21.01 -7.77
N LYS A 31 -1.73 20.55 -7.03
CA LYS A 31 -1.60 20.42 -5.58
C LYS A 31 -0.51 19.40 -5.24
N PRO A 32 0.42 19.72 -4.32
CA PRO A 32 1.45 18.77 -3.90
C PRO A 32 0.84 17.57 -3.18
N VAL A 33 1.43 16.40 -3.35
CA VAL A 33 1.05 15.18 -2.64
C VAL A 33 1.95 15.03 -1.42
N PRO A 34 1.44 15.20 -0.18
CA PRO A 34 2.30 15.29 1.02
C PRO A 34 3.20 14.08 1.25
N ALA A 35 2.71 12.88 0.94
CA ALA A 35 3.45 11.64 1.14
C ALA A 35 4.40 11.26 -0.02
N CYS A 36 4.37 12.01 -1.13
CA CYS A 36 5.17 11.73 -2.33
C CYS A 36 5.94 13.01 -2.71
N GLU A 37 7.11 13.19 -2.10
CA GLU A 37 7.92 14.39 -2.30
C GLU A 37 8.17 14.69 -3.78
N GLY A 38 7.93 15.93 -4.18
CA GLY A 38 8.08 16.41 -5.56
C GLY A 38 6.93 16.04 -6.50
N MET A 39 5.97 15.22 -6.09
CA MET A 39 4.84 14.80 -6.90
C MET A 39 3.63 15.73 -6.70
N VAL A 40 2.90 16.00 -7.77
CA VAL A 40 1.61 16.71 -7.74
C VAL A 40 0.44 15.75 -8.06
N LEU A 41 -0.78 16.14 -7.67
CA LEU A 41 -1.98 15.30 -7.81
C LEU A 41 -2.21 14.78 -9.25
N GLY A 42 -1.99 15.61 -10.27
CA GLY A 42 -2.11 15.16 -11.66
C GLY A 42 -1.10 14.07 -12.04
N GLU A 43 0.11 14.13 -11.48
CA GLU A 43 1.13 13.09 -11.67
C GLU A 43 0.78 11.81 -10.92
N LEU A 44 0.22 11.93 -9.71
CA LEU A 44 -0.29 10.78 -8.94
C LEU A 44 -1.40 10.05 -9.70
N VAL A 45 -2.39 10.78 -10.24
CA VAL A 45 -3.48 10.17 -11.01
C VAL A 45 -2.95 9.48 -12.28
N ARG A 46 -1.98 10.08 -12.95
CA ARG A 46 -1.28 9.46 -14.09
C ARG A 46 -0.50 8.22 -13.68
N HIS A 47 0.22 8.27 -12.55
CA HIS A 47 0.94 7.14 -12.00
C HIS A 47 0.01 5.94 -11.76
N VAL A 48 -1.08 6.12 -11.03
CA VAL A 48 -2.05 5.05 -10.74
C VAL A 48 -2.64 4.47 -12.03
N GLY A 49 -3.05 5.32 -12.96
CA GLY A 49 -3.55 4.87 -14.27
C GLY A 49 -2.53 4.09 -15.09
N SER A 50 -1.25 4.43 -14.98
CA SER A 50 -0.14 3.69 -15.59
C SER A 50 0.11 2.35 -14.90
N VAL A 51 0.14 2.34 -13.55
CA VAL A 51 0.34 1.12 -12.75
C VAL A 51 -0.78 0.10 -13.01
N HIS A 52 -2.03 0.54 -13.09
CA HIS A 52 -3.15 -0.34 -13.44
C HIS A 52 -2.94 -0.99 -14.81
N ARG A 53 -2.45 -0.25 -15.82
CA ARG A 53 -2.19 -0.79 -17.17
C ARG A 53 -1.03 -1.76 -17.20
N VAL A 54 0.09 -1.44 -16.54
CA VAL A 54 1.23 -2.35 -16.51
C VAL A 54 0.89 -3.66 -15.80
N ALA A 55 0.15 -3.60 -14.68
CA ALA A 55 -0.30 -4.78 -13.95
C ALA A 55 -1.26 -5.63 -14.80
N SER A 56 -2.24 -5.00 -15.43
CA SER A 56 -3.20 -5.66 -16.33
C SER A 56 -2.50 -6.37 -17.49
N GLN A 57 -1.56 -5.69 -18.15
CA GLN A 57 -0.80 -6.24 -19.25
C GLN A 57 0.13 -7.39 -18.78
N TRP A 58 0.80 -7.22 -17.64
CA TRP A 58 1.66 -8.25 -17.06
C TRP A 58 0.89 -9.55 -16.77
N VAL A 59 -0.31 -9.41 -16.20
CA VAL A 59 -1.20 -10.56 -15.95
C VAL A 59 -1.68 -11.20 -17.25
N ARG A 60 -2.00 -10.40 -18.28
CA ARG A 60 -2.44 -10.93 -19.58
C ARG A 60 -1.33 -11.66 -20.33
N GLU A 61 -0.13 -11.10 -20.34
CA GLU A 61 1.02 -11.67 -21.07
C GLU A 61 1.75 -12.76 -20.29
N GLY A 62 1.51 -12.89 -18.97
CA GLY A 62 2.23 -13.82 -18.10
C GLY A 62 3.70 -13.46 -17.88
N ARG A 63 4.14 -12.28 -18.33
CA ARG A 63 5.52 -11.77 -18.21
C ARG A 63 5.52 -10.26 -18.04
N ARG A 64 6.64 -9.72 -17.55
CA ARG A 64 6.80 -8.28 -17.43
C ARG A 64 6.70 -7.62 -18.82
N PRO A 65 5.78 -6.66 -19.01
CA PRO A 65 5.70 -5.92 -20.26
C PRO A 65 6.93 -5.02 -20.42
N THR A 66 7.35 -4.81 -21.67
CA THR A 66 8.44 -3.88 -22.00
C THR A 66 7.92 -2.48 -22.32
N THR A 67 6.67 -2.38 -22.71
CA THR A 67 5.99 -1.11 -23.04
C THR A 67 4.56 -1.14 -22.52
N TRP A 68 4.07 -0.02 -21.99
CA TRP A 68 2.69 0.20 -21.59
C TRP A 68 2.37 1.69 -21.64
N ALA A 69 1.08 2.04 -21.67
CA ALA A 69 0.66 3.43 -21.67
C ALA A 69 0.93 4.07 -20.29
N THR A 70 1.77 5.09 -20.26
CA THR A 70 2.17 5.84 -19.06
C THR A 70 1.50 7.20 -18.91
N ALA A 71 0.77 7.64 -19.96
CA ALA A 71 0.03 8.89 -19.99
C ALA A 71 -1.14 8.77 -20.98
N PRO A 72 -2.17 9.62 -20.83
CA PRO A 72 -3.22 9.75 -21.85
C PRO A 72 -2.65 10.35 -23.15
N GLU A 73 -3.35 10.09 -24.25
CA GLU A 73 -3.09 10.78 -25.51
C GLU A 73 -3.38 12.29 -25.39
N ALA A 74 -2.80 13.08 -26.29
CA ALA A 74 -3.00 14.52 -26.31
C ALA A 74 -4.49 14.86 -26.46
N GLY A 75 -5.02 15.63 -25.52
CA GLY A 75 -6.44 16.01 -25.48
C GLY A 75 -7.36 15.08 -24.70
N ASP A 76 -6.89 13.92 -24.25
CA ASP A 76 -7.66 13.02 -23.39
C ASP A 76 -7.81 13.60 -21.97
N ASN A 77 -8.98 13.34 -21.37
CA ASN A 77 -9.20 13.64 -19.96
C ASN A 77 -8.46 12.65 -19.06
N LEU A 78 -7.57 13.17 -18.18
CA LEU A 78 -6.70 12.36 -17.32
C LEU A 78 -7.49 11.47 -16.34
N ALA A 79 -8.55 12.01 -15.71
CA ALA A 79 -9.38 11.24 -14.77
C ALA A 79 -10.09 10.08 -15.49
N ALA A 80 -10.68 10.35 -16.66
CA ALA A 80 -11.32 9.33 -17.49
C ALA A 80 -10.30 8.26 -17.96
N TRP A 81 -9.08 8.68 -18.31
CA TRP A 81 -8.01 7.76 -18.68
C TRP A 81 -7.62 6.85 -17.50
N ALA A 82 -7.46 7.39 -16.29
CA ALA A 82 -7.14 6.61 -15.11
C ALA A 82 -8.27 5.61 -14.78
N ARG A 83 -9.55 6.03 -14.85
CA ARG A 83 -10.71 5.14 -14.66
C ARG A 83 -10.76 3.99 -15.67
N ARG A 84 -10.49 4.25 -16.95
CA ARG A 84 -10.41 3.18 -17.96
C ARG A 84 -9.32 2.15 -17.60
N GLY A 85 -8.17 2.60 -17.08
CA GLY A 85 -7.09 1.72 -16.62
C GLY A 85 -7.51 0.84 -15.44
N GLY A 86 -8.22 1.42 -14.46
CA GLY A 86 -8.75 0.66 -13.32
C GLY A 86 -9.82 -0.36 -13.73
N ALA A 87 -10.72 0.01 -14.63
CA ALA A 87 -11.75 -0.90 -15.15
C ALA A 87 -11.12 -2.10 -15.90
N ASP A 88 -10.14 -1.84 -16.77
CA ASP A 88 -9.40 -2.88 -17.50
C ASP A 88 -8.63 -3.83 -16.55
N LEU A 89 -8.00 -3.28 -15.51
CA LEU A 89 -7.34 -4.07 -14.48
C LEU A 89 -8.33 -5.00 -13.78
N LEU A 90 -9.45 -4.44 -13.31
CA LEU A 90 -10.46 -5.19 -12.58
C LEU A 90 -11.06 -6.31 -13.44
N GLU A 91 -11.37 -6.03 -14.70
CA GLU A 91 -11.82 -7.04 -15.65
C GLU A 91 -10.76 -8.13 -15.86
N THR A 92 -9.51 -7.74 -16.04
CA THR A 92 -8.38 -8.67 -16.22
C THR A 92 -8.22 -9.63 -15.05
N LEU A 93 -8.27 -9.11 -13.81
CA LEU A 93 -8.10 -9.90 -12.60
C LEU A 93 -9.33 -10.77 -12.29
N THR A 94 -10.55 -10.26 -12.52
CA THR A 94 -11.79 -10.99 -12.24
C THR A 94 -11.98 -12.21 -13.16
N ARG A 95 -11.48 -12.16 -14.39
CA ARG A 95 -11.59 -13.26 -15.37
C ARG A 95 -10.62 -14.41 -15.12
N ARG A 96 -9.74 -14.33 -14.12
CA ARG A 96 -8.70 -15.32 -13.86
C ARG A 96 -8.84 -15.94 -12.48
N HIS A 97 -8.47 -17.21 -12.38
CA HIS A 97 -8.42 -17.85 -11.07
C HIS A 97 -7.24 -17.28 -10.25
N PRO A 98 -7.42 -16.92 -8.97
CA PRO A 98 -6.34 -16.34 -8.17
C PRO A 98 -5.08 -17.21 -8.05
N ALA A 99 -5.22 -18.52 -8.02
CA ALA A 99 -4.08 -19.45 -8.00
C ALA A 99 -3.44 -19.69 -9.38
N GLN A 100 -3.97 -19.08 -10.45
CA GLN A 100 -3.36 -19.18 -11.77
C GLN A 100 -1.94 -18.62 -11.73
N GLN A 101 -1.00 -19.38 -12.27
CA GLN A 101 0.40 -18.96 -12.37
C GLN A 101 0.52 -17.73 -13.27
N CYS A 102 1.26 -16.74 -12.77
CA CYS A 102 1.52 -15.50 -13.45
C CYS A 102 2.90 -14.98 -13.02
N SER A 103 3.64 -14.40 -13.95
CA SER A 103 4.87 -13.70 -13.58
C SER A 103 4.56 -12.49 -12.70
N THR A 104 5.34 -12.31 -11.66
CA THR A 104 5.28 -11.18 -10.74
C THR A 104 6.69 -10.67 -10.44
N TRP A 105 6.81 -9.57 -9.73
CA TRP A 105 8.11 -9.14 -9.21
C TRP A 105 8.42 -9.75 -7.82
N SER A 106 7.46 -10.45 -7.21
CA SER A 106 7.72 -11.22 -5.98
C SER A 106 8.57 -12.45 -6.28
N ALA A 107 9.51 -12.73 -5.40
CA ALA A 107 10.33 -13.94 -5.47
C ALA A 107 9.54 -15.20 -5.04
N THR A 108 8.52 -15.02 -4.19
CA THR A 108 7.83 -16.12 -3.48
C THR A 108 6.40 -16.36 -3.96
N ASP A 109 5.72 -15.35 -4.49
CA ASP A 109 4.34 -15.48 -5.00
C ASP A 109 4.28 -15.13 -6.48
N ARG A 110 4.03 -16.14 -7.31
CA ARG A 110 3.92 -16.05 -8.77
C ARG A 110 2.52 -16.39 -9.24
N THR A 111 1.52 -15.74 -8.64
CA THR A 111 0.11 -15.99 -8.94
C THR A 111 -0.63 -14.70 -9.31
N VAL A 112 -1.81 -14.85 -9.91
CA VAL A 112 -2.75 -13.74 -10.11
C VAL A 112 -3.18 -13.14 -8.76
N GLY A 113 -3.25 -13.97 -7.70
CA GLY A 113 -3.55 -13.53 -6.33
C GLY A 113 -2.59 -12.47 -5.81
N PHE A 114 -1.31 -12.56 -6.14
CA PHE A 114 -0.33 -11.52 -5.84
C PHE A 114 -0.76 -10.17 -6.41
N TRP A 115 -1.14 -10.12 -7.69
CA TRP A 115 -1.57 -8.89 -8.34
C TRP A 115 -2.87 -8.34 -7.77
N ILE A 116 -3.80 -9.21 -7.38
CA ILE A 116 -5.05 -8.78 -6.73
C ILE A 116 -4.73 -8.08 -5.40
N ARG A 117 -3.88 -8.67 -4.55
CA ARG A 117 -3.46 -8.08 -3.27
C ARG A 117 -2.70 -6.79 -3.48
N ARG A 118 -1.66 -6.82 -4.33
CA ARG A 118 -0.80 -5.66 -4.56
C ARG A 118 -1.58 -4.47 -5.11
N MET A 119 -2.49 -4.70 -6.06
CA MET A 119 -3.27 -3.60 -6.65
C MET A 119 -4.34 -3.05 -5.70
N ALA A 120 -4.88 -3.87 -4.80
CA ALA A 120 -5.78 -3.38 -3.76
C ALA A 120 -5.06 -2.40 -2.82
N HIS A 121 -3.84 -2.74 -2.37
CA HIS A 121 -3.05 -1.85 -1.51
C HIS A 121 -2.50 -0.64 -2.26
N GLU A 122 -2.00 -0.82 -3.47
CA GLU A 122 -1.53 0.26 -4.33
C GLU A 122 -2.60 1.33 -4.55
N THR A 123 -3.80 0.89 -4.92
CA THR A 123 -4.91 1.81 -5.19
C THR A 123 -5.40 2.50 -3.92
N ALA A 124 -5.52 1.75 -2.80
CA ALA A 124 -5.92 2.32 -1.51
C ALA A 124 -4.92 3.37 -1.01
N MET A 125 -3.62 3.08 -1.12
CA MET A 125 -2.56 3.98 -0.70
C MET A 125 -2.59 5.29 -1.48
N HIS A 126 -2.65 5.20 -2.79
CA HIS A 126 -2.67 6.40 -3.63
C HIS A 126 -4.01 7.14 -3.63
N ARG A 127 -5.12 6.48 -3.28
CA ARG A 127 -6.36 7.18 -2.98
C ARG A 127 -6.24 8.03 -1.71
N VAL A 128 -5.61 7.50 -0.66
CA VAL A 128 -5.33 8.28 0.57
C VAL A 128 -4.40 9.44 0.26
N ASP A 129 -3.33 9.22 -0.50
CA ASP A 129 -2.40 10.27 -0.95
C ASP A 129 -3.16 11.40 -1.70
N ALA A 130 -4.08 11.03 -2.59
CA ALA A 130 -4.91 11.98 -3.32
C ALA A 130 -5.89 12.74 -2.41
N CYS A 131 -6.50 12.07 -1.42
CA CYS A 131 -7.34 12.73 -0.40
C CYS A 131 -6.52 13.75 0.40
N GLN A 132 -5.33 13.39 0.87
CA GLN A 132 -4.46 14.29 1.61
C GLN A 132 -4.03 15.51 0.78
N ALA A 133 -3.78 15.33 -0.53
CA ALA A 133 -3.43 16.42 -1.41
C ALA A 133 -4.54 17.50 -1.55
N VAL A 134 -5.80 17.12 -1.33
CA VAL A 134 -6.96 18.04 -1.43
C VAL A 134 -7.65 18.33 -0.08
N ASP A 135 -7.01 17.94 1.02
CA ASP A 135 -7.54 18.08 2.39
C ASP A 135 -8.92 17.41 2.57
N ALA A 136 -9.17 16.33 1.83
CA ALA A 136 -10.40 15.55 1.96
C ALA A 136 -10.26 14.48 3.05
N PRO A 137 -11.34 14.15 3.79
CA PRO A 137 -11.33 13.07 4.74
C PRO A 137 -11.13 11.73 4.03
N TRP A 138 -10.41 10.82 4.69
CA TRP A 138 -10.15 9.50 4.16
C TRP A 138 -10.36 8.40 5.20
N SER A 139 -10.64 7.21 4.73
CA SER A 139 -10.68 6.00 5.54
C SER A 139 -10.22 4.81 4.71
N VAL A 140 -9.74 3.76 5.36
CA VAL A 140 -9.41 2.48 4.74
C VAL A 140 -10.18 1.39 5.47
N ASN A 141 -10.74 0.44 4.72
CA ASN A 141 -11.42 -0.71 5.33
C ASN A 141 -10.49 -1.38 6.37
N PRO A 142 -10.96 -1.64 7.61
CA PRO A 142 -10.09 -2.17 8.68
C PRO A 142 -9.39 -3.48 8.33
N GLN A 143 -10.05 -4.36 7.57
CA GLN A 143 -9.43 -5.63 7.15
C GLN A 143 -8.37 -5.38 6.07
N LEU A 144 -8.61 -4.47 5.11
CA LEU A 144 -7.63 -4.08 4.11
C LEU A 144 -6.43 -3.39 4.78
N ALA A 145 -6.67 -2.49 5.73
CA ALA A 145 -5.61 -1.84 6.49
C ALA A 145 -4.74 -2.84 7.24
N THR A 146 -5.35 -3.81 7.94
CA THR A 146 -4.62 -4.88 8.64
C THR A 146 -3.79 -5.74 7.67
N ASP A 147 -4.35 -6.10 6.51
CA ASP A 147 -3.64 -6.85 5.46
C ASP A 147 -2.50 -6.02 4.87
N GLY A 148 -2.67 -4.71 4.74
CA GLY A 148 -1.65 -3.78 4.24
C GLY A 148 -0.48 -3.58 5.20
N VAL A 149 -0.70 -3.64 6.52
CA VAL A 149 0.41 -3.69 7.49
C VAL A 149 1.23 -4.96 7.27
N ALA A 150 0.57 -6.12 7.14
CA ALA A 150 1.27 -7.38 6.83
C ALA A 150 2.03 -7.30 5.50
N GLU A 151 1.44 -6.71 4.45
CA GLU A 151 2.13 -6.52 3.16
C GLU A 151 3.38 -5.62 3.30
N ALA A 152 3.29 -4.51 4.04
CA ALA A 152 4.43 -3.63 4.28
C ALA A 152 5.59 -4.38 4.97
N LEU A 153 5.27 -5.18 5.96
CA LEU A 153 6.26 -5.94 6.71
C LEU A 153 6.83 -7.11 5.90
N GLU A 154 5.99 -7.96 5.34
CA GLU A 154 6.40 -9.22 4.71
C GLU A 154 7.02 -9.00 3.33
N LEU A 155 6.32 -8.24 2.47
CA LEU A 155 6.71 -8.08 1.07
C LEU A 155 7.77 -6.99 0.91
N TRP A 156 7.59 -5.83 1.55
CA TRP A 156 8.50 -4.70 1.36
C TRP A 156 9.71 -4.80 2.29
N LEU A 157 9.51 -4.80 3.59
CA LEU A 157 10.61 -4.86 4.54
C LEU A 157 11.33 -6.22 4.50
N GLY A 158 10.58 -7.32 4.49
CA GLY A 158 11.14 -8.67 4.58
C GLY A 158 11.85 -9.15 3.32
N THR A 159 11.49 -8.64 2.13
CA THR A 159 12.05 -9.15 0.87
C THR A 159 12.81 -8.10 0.07
N ARG A 160 12.33 -6.85 0.01
CA ARG A 160 12.88 -5.87 -0.92
C ARG A 160 14.23 -5.29 -0.48
N LEU A 161 14.46 -5.12 0.81
CA LEU A 161 15.78 -4.71 1.31
C LEU A 161 16.83 -5.83 1.23
N GLY A 162 16.40 -7.09 1.17
CA GLY A 162 17.30 -8.24 1.09
C GLY A 162 18.33 -8.21 2.24
N SER A 163 19.63 -8.30 1.92
CA SER A 163 20.70 -8.22 2.90
C SER A 163 21.10 -6.78 3.32
N GLN A 164 20.39 -5.76 2.83
CA GLN A 164 20.70 -4.35 3.11
C GLN A 164 19.79 -3.75 4.19
N VAL A 165 19.26 -4.55 5.10
CA VAL A 165 18.35 -4.08 6.17
C VAL A 165 19.07 -3.03 7.03
N GLY A 166 20.19 -3.36 7.62
CA GLY A 166 20.96 -2.44 8.47
C GLY A 166 20.27 -2.12 9.81
N GLY A 167 19.43 -3.03 10.30
CA GLY A 167 18.70 -2.85 11.54
C GLY A 167 19.54 -3.12 12.79
N SER A 168 19.17 -2.50 13.91
CA SER A 168 19.88 -2.58 15.19
C SER A 168 19.59 -3.85 15.98
N GLY A 169 18.59 -4.64 15.60
CA GLY A 169 18.12 -5.82 16.35
C GLY A 169 17.11 -5.50 17.44
N ARG A 170 16.66 -4.24 17.59
CA ARG A 170 15.58 -3.88 18.49
C ARG A 170 14.24 -4.38 17.98
N ALA A 171 13.45 -4.98 18.86
CA ALA A 171 12.15 -5.55 18.51
C ALA A 171 11.03 -4.50 18.60
N VAL A 172 10.25 -4.38 17.55
CA VAL A 172 9.07 -3.53 17.48
C VAL A 172 7.82 -4.39 17.44
N ARG A 173 6.89 -4.15 18.37
CA ARG A 173 5.57 -4.74 18.35
C ARG A 173 4.55 -3.76 17.78
N LEU A 174 3.83 -4.18 16.76
CA LEU A 174 2.72 -3.42 16.16
C LEU A 174 1.40 -4.08 16.58
N VAL A 175 0.45 -3.29 17.09
CA VAL A 175 -0.83 -3.80 17.59
C VAL A 175 -1.98 -3.05 16.93
N ALA A 176 -2.73 -3.70 16.06
CA ALA A 176 -3.99 -3.19 15.55
C ALA A 176 -5.13 -3.49 16.54
N SER A 177 -5.83 -2.44 16.97
CA SER A 177 -6.93 -2.52 17.94
C SER A 177 -8.21 -1.89 17.38
N ALA A 178 -9.33 -2.59 17.51
CA ALA A 178 -10.65 -2.08 17.10
C ALA A 178 -11.31 -1.14 18.14
N GLY A 179 -10.55 -0.67 19.13
CA GLY A 179 -11.07 0.09 20.27
C GLY A 179 -11.45 -0.79 21.46
N LEU A 180 -11.71 -0.17 22.63
CA LEU A 180 -12.10 -0.84 23.89
C LEU A 180 -11.20 -2.02 24.32
N GLY A 181 -9.91 -1.99 23.96
CA GLY A 181 -8.95 -3.03 24.36
C GLY A 181 -9.07 -4.35 23.56
N THR A 182 -9.93 -4.43 22.56
CA THR A 182 -10.04 -5.60 21.70
C THR A 182 -8.85 -5.67 20.75
N LYS A 183 -7.94 -6.62 20.98
CA LYS A 183 -6.83 -6.92 20.08
C LYS A 183 -7.40 -7.54 18.80
N VAL A 184 -7.08 -6.94 17.67
CA VAL A 184 -7.44 -7.47 16.35
C VAL A 184 -6.32 -8.34 15.80
N VAL A 185 -5.11 -7.78 15.63
CA VAL A 185 -3.90 -8.48 15.16
C VAL A 185 -2.68 -7.79 15.75
N ASP A 186 -1.61 -8.56 16.01
CA ASP A 186 -0.31 -8.00 16.32
C ASP A 186 0.83 -8.68 15.53
N TRP A 187 1.89 -7.93 15.35
CA TRP A 187 3.13 -8.36 14.73
C TRP A 187 4.28 -7.98 15.64
N THR A 188 5.26 -8.86 15.78
CA THR A 188 6.57 -8.53 16.34
C THR A 188 7.59 -8.62 15.24
N VAL A 189 8.36 -7.56 15.05
CA VAL A 189 9.35 -7.40 13.97
C VAL A 189 10.69 -7.02 14.60
N ARG A 190 11.74 -7.72 14.22
CA ARG A 190 13.10 -7.43 14.66
C ARG A 190 14.02 -7.27 13.44
N PRO A 191 14.26 -6.03 13.01
CA PRO A 191 15.23 -5.77 11.94
C PRO A 191 16.65 -6.00 12.44
N LEU A 192 17.33 -6.97 11.86
CA LEU A 192 18.75 -7.23 12.10
C LEU A 192 19.62 -6.57 11.02
N MET A 193 20.92 -6.70 11.11
CA MET A 193 21.85 -6.11 10.15
C MET A 193 21.59 -6.56 8.70
N THR A 194 21.26 -7.85 8.48
CA THR A 194 21.15 -8.44 7.14
C THR A 194 19.84 -9.15 6.85
N LEU A 195 18.92 -9.21 7.83
CA LEU A 195 17.61 -9.85 7.66
C LEU A 195 16.58 -9.26 8.63
N VAL A 196 15.31 -9.58 8.42
CA VAL A 196 14.22 -9.22 9.33
C VAL A 196 13.64 -10.50 9.90
N GLU A 197 13.56 -10.57 11.23
CA GLU A 197 12.86 -11.64 11.94
C GLU A 197 11.42 -11.22 12.21
N PHE A 198 10.48 -12.14 12.01
CA PHE A 198 9.06 -11.95 12.31
C PHE A 198 8.61 -12.91 13.40
N GLY A 199 7.80 -12.43 14.32
CA GLY A 199 7.34 -13.19 15.49
C GLY A 199 8.28 -13.00 16.68
N GLY A 200 8.21 -13.92 17.63
CA GLY A 200 8.93 -13.86 18.91
C GLY A 200 8.01 -13.50 20.07
N ASP A 201 8.61 -13.37 21.27
CA ASP A 201 7.86 -13.01 22.48
C ASP A 201 7.44 -11.53 22.43
N PRO A 202 6.13 -11.24 22.37
CA PRO A 202 5.65 -9.87 22.39
C PRO A 202 6.02 -9.08 23.67
N ALA A 203 6.29 -9.78 24.78
CA ALA A 203 6.70 -9.16 26.04
C ALA A 203 8.16 -8.68 26.00
N GLY A 204 8.97 -9.22 25.10
CA GLY A 204 10.36 -8.83 24.87
C GLY A 204 10.54 -7.74 23.81
N ALA A 205 9.47 -7.05 23.40
CA ALA A 205 9.58 -5.95 22.45
C ALA A 205 10.11 -4.68 23.13
N ASP A 206 11.09 -4.01 22.49
CA ASP A 206 11.69 -2.77 22.97
C ASP A 206 10.70 -1.59 22.90
N VAL A 207 9.76 -1.66 21.93
CA VAL A 207 8.69 -0.69 21.74
C VAL A 207 7.41 -1.37 21.25
N THR A 208 6.27 -0.82 21.69
CA THR A 208 4.95 -1.20 21.17
C THR A 208 4.28 0.01 20.54
N VAL A 209 3.84 -0.15 19.28
CA VAL A 209 3.06 0.85 18.54
C VAL A 209 1.63 0.31 18.41
N THR A 210 0.66 1.03 18.96
CA THR A 210 -0.74 0.63 18.99
C THR A 210 -1.61 1.67 18.30
N GLY A 211 -2.56 1.23 17.48
CA GLY A 211 -3.51 2.11 16.82
C GLY A 211 -4.71 1.38 16.24
N ALA A 212 -5.72 2.14 15.81
CA ALA A 212 -6.75 1.59 14.93
C ALA A 212 -6.10 1.03 13.65
N PRO A 213 -6.72 0.03 12.97
CA PRO A 213 -6.12 -0.55 11.77
C PRO A 213 -5.66 0.47 10.72
N ALA A 214 -6.50 1.48 10.41
CA ALA A 214 -6.16 2.53 9.45
C ALA A 214 -5.00 3.41 9.93
N ALA A 215 -4.93 3.73 11.24
CA ALA A 215 -3.84 4.51 11.82
C ALA A 215 -2.50 3.76 11.76
N LEU A 216 -2.52 2.48 12.12
CA LEU A 216 -1.32 1.64 12.07
C LEU A 216 -0.85 1.42 10.63
N TRP A 217 -1.79 1.22 9.70
CA TRP A 217 -1.52 1.17 8.26
C TRP A 217 -0.87 2.47 7.77
N ALA A 218 -1.45 3.63 8.09
CA ALA A 218 -0.90 4.92 7.71
C ALA A 218 0.51 5.13 8.30
N TRP A 219 0.73 4.69 9.53
CA TRP A 219 2.03 4.76 10.18
C TRP A 219 3.08 3.91 9.47
N THR A 220 2.75 2.66 9.08
CA THR A 220 3.69 1.75 8.39
C THR A 220 3.99 2.19 6.95
N TRP A 221 3.05 2.88 6.30
CA TRP A 221 3.21 3.38 4.93
C TRP A 221 3.67 4.84 4.86
N GLY A 222 4.00 5.49 6.00
CA GLY A 222 4.46 6.87 6.02
C GLY A 222 3.38 7.91 5.74
N ARG A 223 2.10 7.58 5.91
CA ARG A 223 0.91 8.41 5.66
C ARG A 223 0.22 8.88 6.93
N SER A 224 0.92 8.88 8.07
CA SER A 224 0.34 9.32 9.36
C SER A 224 -0.16 10.75 9.30
N ASP A 225 -1.29 11.00 9.92
CA ASP A 225 -1.86 12.33 10.11
C ASP A 225 -2.46 12.47 11.53
N LYS A 226 -2.98 13.68 11.84
CA LYS A 226 -3.55 13.99 13.16
C LYS A 226 -4.85 13.22 13.47
N ASP A 227 -5.59 12.80 12.44
CA ASP A 227 -6.90 12.16 12.59
C ASP A 227 -6.75 10.63 12.74
N HIS A 228 -5.54 10.09 12.45
CA HIS A 228 -5.18 8.69 12.57
C HIS A 228 -3.95 8.49 13.48
N PRO A 229 -4.07 8.81 14.81
CA PRO A 229 -2.94 8.74 15.73
C PRO A 229 -2.60 7.29 16.09
N VAL A 230 -1.32 7.03 16.32
CA VAL A 230 -0.82 5.83 16.99
C VAL A 230 -0.26 6.17 18.36
N ASN A 231 -0.32 5.22 19.31
CA ASN A 231 0.32 5.33 20.60
C ASN A 231 1.63 4.52 20.59
N VAL A 232 2.73 5.15 20.99
CA VAL A 232 4.08 4.54 21.02
C VAL A 232 4.55 4.47 22.47
N VAL A 233 4.78 3.25 22.97
CA VAL A 233 5.23 2.98 24.34
C VAL A 233 6.51 2.16 24.30
N GLY A 234 7.55 2.65 24.93
CA GLY A 234 8.90 2.05 24.96
C GLY A 234 9.93 2.88 24.20
N ASP A 235 10.91 2.24 23.58
CA ASP A 235 12.01 2.89 22.85
C ASP A 235 11.52 3.50 21.52
N LYS A 236 11.28 4.82 21.54
CA LYS A 236 10.85 5.56 20.34
C LYS A 236 11.87 5.46 19.20
N GLY A 237 13.16 5.39 19.51
CA GLY A 237 14.20 5.23 18.49
C GLY A 237 14.09 3.92 17.72
N ALA A 238 13.59 2.84 18.34
CA ALA A 238 13.30 1.58 17.64
C ALA A 238 12.10 1.72 16.68
N ALA A 239 11.07 2.48 17.08
CA ALA A 239 9.92 2.76 16.21
C ALA A 239 10.31 3.63 15.01
N ASP A 240 11.13 4.65 15.22
CA ASP A 240 11.62 5.54 14.16
C ASP A 240 12.52 4.78 13.17
N GLU A 241 13.42 3.92 13.68
CA GLU A 241 14.24 3.04 12.85
C GLU A 241 13.38 2.13 11.94
N LEU A 242 12.34 1.50 12.50
CA LEU A 242 11.44 0.66 11.68
C LEU A 242 10.76 1.47 10.57
N ARG A 243 10.30 2.70 10.87
CA ARG A 243 9.70 3.58 9.86
C ARG A 243 10.67 3.98 8.76
N GLU A 244 11.92 4.28 9.13
CA GLU A 244 12.97 4.60 8.15
C GLU A 244 13.23 3.39 7.23
N LEU A 245 13.35 2.19 7.79
CA LEU A 245 13.54 0.95 7.03
C LEU A 245 12.35 0.67 6.09
N LEU A 246 11.12 0.85 6.56
CA LEU A 246 9.92 0.74 5.73
C LEU A 246 9.92 1.77 4.59
N GLY A 247 10.29 3.02 4.87
CA GLY A 247 10.42 4.06 3.84
C GLY A 247 11.45 3.68 2.78
N ARG A 248 12.63 3.20 3.18
CA ARG A 248 13.67 2.72 2.25
C ARG A 248 13.23 1.53 1.39
N ALA A 249 12.42 0.65 1.96
CA ALA A 249 11.90 -0.52 1.24
C ALA A 249 10.90 -0.14 0.14
N GLN A 250 10.22 1.00 0.27
CA GLN A 250 9.18 1.48 -0.64
C GLN A 250 9.72 2.30 -1.82
N LEU A 251 11.00 2.71 -1.78
CA LEU A 251 11.70 3.38 -2.88
C LEU A 251 12.15 2.37 -3.95
#